data_8f37a366d9b7668a06597f5b02cd8164
#
_entry.id   8f37a366d9b7668a06597f5b02cd8164
#
_cell.length_a   1.000
_cell.length_b   1.000
_cell.length_c   1.000
_cell.angle_alpha   90.00
_cell.angle_beta   90.00
_cell.angle_gamma   90.00
#
_symmetry.space_group_name_H-M   'P 1'
#
loop_
_entity.id
_entity.type
_entity.pdbx_description
1 polymer ?
#
loop_
_entity_poly.entity_id
_entity_poly.type
_entity_poly.pdbx_seq_one_letter_code
_entity_poly.pdbx_strand_id
1 'polypeptide(L)'
;VGGGSNSIGMFADFIDEPSVRLVGVEAGGLGVETGKHASAMALGKVGVLHGMKTYLLQDDNGNIELAHSISAGLDYPGVGPEHAYLRDTGRAEYVSVTDTEAMEALLELCKLEGIIPAIESAHALAYTFKMAKNMKKDDIIVVCLSGRGDKDVHTVEKYLNGEETNK
;
A
#
# COMPACT_ATOMS: atom_id res chain seq x y z
N VAL A 1 -2.31 1.20 -0.14
CA VAL A 1 -3.53 1.10 -0.96
C VAL A 1 -3.90 -0.37 -1.10
N GLY A 2 -5.01 -0.77 -0.49
CA GLY A 2 -5.68 -2.04 -0.76
C GLY A 2 -6.89 -1.76 -1.65
N GLY A 3 -8.13 -1.91 -1.14
CA GLY A 3 -9.33 -1.47 -1.88
C GLY A 3 -9.38 0.03 -2.19
N GLY A 4 -8.62 0.85 -1.44
CA GLY A 4 -8.33 2.25 -1.79
C GLY A 4 -9.22 3.30 -1.15
N SER A 5 -10.20 2.95 -0.28
CA SER A 5 -11.12 3.95 0.29
C SER A 5 -10.41 4.96 1.22
N ASN A 6 -9.42 4.52 1.98
CA ASN A 6 -8.62 5.41 2.81
C ASN A 6 -7.79 6.37 1.96
N SER A 7 -7.08 5.86 0.96
CA SER A 7 -6.21 6.66 0.10
C SER A 7 -6.99 7.63 -0.79
N ILE A 8 -8.17 7.26 -1.30
CA ILE A 8 -8.97 8.20 -2.08
C ILE A 8 -9.50 9.34 -1.20
N GLY A 9 -9.84 9.07 0.06
CA GLY A 9 -10.18 10.12 1.01
C GLY A 9 -9.05 11.10 1.27
N MET A 10 -7.79 10.62 1.27
CA MET A 10 -6.62 11.49 1.38
C MET A 10 -6.35 12.28 0.08
N PHE A 11 -6.60 11.68 -1.08
CA PHE A 11 -6.33 12.30 -2.37
C PHE A 11 -7.39 13.33 -2.79
N ALA A 12 -8.64 13.16 -2.34
CA ALA A 12 -9.81 13.86 -2.86
C ALA A 12 -9.64 15.38 -2.98
N ASP A 13 -9.16 16.02 -1.92
CA ASP A 13 -8.99 17.49 -1.88
C ASP A 13 -7.81 17.99 -2.73
N PHE A 14 -6.95 17.07 -3.21
CA PHE A 14 -5.74 17.42 -3.97
C PHE A 14 -5.80 16.96 -5.44
N ILE A 15 -6.88 16.32 -5.87
CA ILE A 15 -6.99 15.80 -7.24
C ILE A 15 -6.83 16.93 -8.27
N ASP A 16 -7.43 18.09 -8.02
CA ASP A 16 -7.40 19.25 -8.90
C ASP A 16 -6.17 20.16 -8.67
N GLU A 17 -5.27 19.79 -7.77
CA GLU A 17 -4.02 20.53 -7.46
C GLU A 17 -2.80 19.87 -8.11
N PRO A 18 -2.45 20.23 -9.36
CA PRO A 18 -1.34 19.57 -10.08
C PRO A 18 0.03 19.80 -9.45
N SER A 19 0.18 20.80 -8.58
CA SER A 19 1.40 21.04 -7.82
C SER A 19 1.64 20.02 -6.70
N VAL A 20 0.60 19.29 -6.29
CA VAL A 20 0.67 18.25 -5.25
C VAL A 20 0.82 16.89 -5.91
N ARG A 21 1.94 16.22 -5.66
CA ARG A 21 2.19 14.84 -6.08
C ARG A 21 1.38 13.88 -5.21
N LEU A 22 0.63 12.98 -5.82
CA LEU A 22 -0.16 11.96 -5.14
C LEU A 22 0.50 10.60 -5.35
N VAL A 23 0.77 9.89 -4.26
CA VAL A 23 1.42 8.58 -4.30
C VAL A 23 0.63 7.57 -3.48
N GLY A 24 0.13 6.53 -4.12
CA GLY A 24 -0.46 5.36 -3.48
C GLY A 24 0.57 4.25 -3.31
N VAL A 25 0.70 3.71 -2.10
CA VAL A 25 1.63 2.63 -1.80
C VAL A 25 0.86 1.33 -1.60
N GLU A 26 1.16 0.34 -2.42
CA GLU A 26 0.56 -1.00 -2.40
C GLU A 26 1.45 -2.01 -1.67
N ALA A 27 0.85 -3.12 -1.27
CA ALA A 27 1.59 -4.22 -0.66
C ALA A 27 2.31 -5.07 -1.72
N GLY A 28 3.62 -4.97 -1.76
CA GLY A 28 4.51 -5.80 -2.56
C GLY A 28 4.72 -7.21 -1.99
N GLY A 29 4.15 -7.51 -0.83
CA GLY A 29 4.19 -8.82 -0.21
C GLY A 29 5.60 -9.36 -0.02
N LEU A 30 5.83 -10.57 -0.49
CA LEU A 30 7.16 -11.21 -0.47
C LEU A 30 8.07 -10.77 -1.63
N GLY A 31 7.66 -9.78 -2.39
CA GLY A 31 8.28 -9.31 -3.63
C GLY A 31 7.35 -9.54 -4.80
N VAL A 32 7.18 -8.52 -5.64
CA VAL A 32 6.24 -8.59 -6.77
C VAL A 32 6.61 -9.67 -7.78
N GLU A 33 7.90 -9.99 -7.90
CA GLU A 33 8.44 -11.05 -8.76
C GLU A 33 8.06 -12.47 -8.28
N THR A 34 7.67 -12.61 -7.02
CA THR A 34 7.27 -13.91 -6.46
C THR A 34 5.84 -14.31 -6.80
N GLY A 35 5.02 -13.36 -7.28
CA GLY A 35 3.59 -13.50 -7.44
C GLY A 35 2.80 -13.45 -6.13
N LYS A 36 3.48 -13.35 -4.97
CA LYS A 36 2.85 -13.22 -3.64
C LYS A 36 2.84 -11.75 -3.22
N HIS A 37 1.90 -11.00 -3.75
CA HIS A 37 1.73 -9.56 -3.51
C HIS A 37 0.26 -9.15 -3.66
N ALA A 38 -0.08 -7.90 -3.31
CA ALA A 38 -1.40 -7.30 -3.49
C ALA A 38 -1.32 -5.98 -4.30
N SER A 39 -0.41 -5.91 -5.29
CA SER A 39 -0.12 -4.71 -6.08
C SER A 39 -0.94 -4.69 -7.37
N ALA A 40 -2.26 -4.50 -7.24
CA ALA A 40 -3.19 -4.52 -8.38
C ALA A 40 -3.01 -3.31 -9.31
N MET A 41 -2.67 -2.13 -8.77
CA MET A 41 -2.45 -0.93 -9.57
C MET A 41 -1.14 -0.97 -10.35
N ALA A 42 -0.09 -1.54 -9.76
CA ALA A 42 1.21 -1.63 -10.42
C ALA A 42 1.24 -2.73 -11.50
N LEU A 43 0.65 -3.90 -11.23
CA LEU A 43 0.83 -5.12 -12.02
C LEU A 43 -0.46 -5.74 -12.56
N GLY A 44 -1.62 -5.32 -12.06
CA GLY A 44 -2.90 -5.88 -12.43
C GLY A 44 -3.30 -5.59 -13.87
N LYS A 45 -4.24 -6.38 -14.36
CA LYS A 45 -4.90 -6.24 -15.66
C LYS A 45 -6.31 -5.69 -15.47
N VAL A 46 -6.85 -5.02 -16.49
CA VAL A 46 -8.23 -4.53 -16.47
C VAL A 46 -9.21 -5.70 -16.44
N GLY A 47 -10.15 -5.67 -15.50
CA GLY A 47 -11.17 -6.69 -15.36
C GLY A 47 -12.37 -6.16 -14.58
N VAL A 48 -13.29 -7.05 -14.21
CA VAL A 48 -14.50 -6.73 -13.43
C VAL A 48 -14.56 -7.62 -12.20
N LEU A 49 -14.65 -7.00 -11.03
CA LEU A 49 -14.81 -7.67 -9.75
C LEU A 49 -15.84 -6.91 -8.91
N HIS A 50 -16.77 -7.61 -8.27
CA HIS A 50 -17.83 -7.00 -7.45
C HIS A 50 -18.62 -5.88 -8.18
N GLY A 51 -18.82 -6.03 -9.49
CA GLY A 51 -19.50 -5.02 -10.33
C GLY A 51 -18.67 -3.79 -10.70
N MET A 52 -17.39 -3.72 -10.32
CA MET A 52 -16.47 -2.65 -10.65
C MET A 52 -15.55 -3.06 -11.81
N LYS A 53 -15.43 -2.20 -12.82
CA LYS A 53 -14.35 -2.30 -13.81
C LYS A 53 -13.13 -1.56 -13.26
N THR A 54 -12.03 -2.28 -13.08
CA THR A 54 -10.81 -1.75 -12.47
C THR A 54 -9.60 -2.61 -12.81
N TYR A 55 -8.45 -2.34 -12.18
CA TYR A 55 -7.28 -3.20 -12.22
C TYR A 55 -7.38 -4.31 -11.18
N LEU A 56 -7.09 -5.54 -11.60
CA LEU A 56 -7.20 -6.76 -10.79
C LEU A 56 -5.96 -7.62 -10.94
N LEU A 57 -5.60 -8.33 -9.88
CA LEU A 57 -4.71 -9.48 -9.97
C LEU A 57 -5.50 -10.65 -10.55
N GLN A 58 -5.19 -11.03 -11.78
CA GLN A 58 -5.89 -12.08 -12.51
C GLN A 58 -4.95 -12.80 -13.48
N ASP A 59 -5.22 -14.09 -13.68
CA ASP A 59 -4.52 -14.93 -14.65
C ASP A 59 -4.92 -14.55 -16.11
N ASP A 60 -4.36 -15.27 -17.08
CA ASP A 60 -4.66 -15.03 -18.51
C ASP A 60 -6.07 -15.47 -18.93
N ASN A 61 -6.75 -16.25 -18.09
CA ASN A 61 -8.15 -16.66 -18.30
C ASN A 61 -9.15 -15.73 -17.60
N GLY A 62 -8.66 -14.71 -16.86
CA GLY A 62 -9.48 -13.77 -16.12
C GLY A 62 -9.92 -14.26 -14.73
N ASN A 63 -9.35 -15.37 -14.23
CA ASN A 63 -9.60 -15.81 -12.87
C ASN A 63 -8.82 -14.93 -11.89
N ILE A 64 -9.44 -14.54 -10.79
CA ILE A 64 -8.81 -13.73 -9.75
C ILE A 64 -7.72 -14.55 -9.07
N GLU A 65 -6.51 -13.98 -9.01
CA GLU A 65 -5.40 -14.53 -8.26
C GLU A 65 -5.49 -14.13 -6.80
N LEU A 66 -4.96 -15.01 -5.92
CA LEU A 66 -4.90 -14.72 -4.50
C LEU A 66 -3.91 -13.60 -4.24
N ALA A 67 -4.40 -12.54 -3.61
CA ALA A 67 -3.52 -11.50 -3.08
C ALA A 67 -2.73 -12.03 -1.87
N HIS A 68 -1.60 -11.39 -1.59
CA HIS A 68 -0.80 -11.67 -0.40
C HIS A 68 -0.28 -10.37 0.21
N SER A 69 -0.49 -10.19 1.50
CA SER A 69 0.09 -9.12 2.30
C SER A 69 0.15 -9.53 3.77
N ILE A 70 1.20 -9.15 4.47
CA ILE A 70 1.27 -9.24 5.93
C ILE A 70 0.20 -8.38 6.61
N SER A 71 -0.28 -7.35 5.90
CA SER A 71 -1.37 -6.48 6.34
C SER A 71 -2.72 -7.01 5.88
N ALA A 72 -3.60 -7.37 6.81
CA ALA A 72 -4.93 -7.86 6.49
C ALA A 72 -5.78 -6.84 5.69
N GLY A 73 -5.59 -5.54 5.93
CA GLY A 73 -6.32 -4.49 5.23
C GLY A 73 -5.85 -4.23 3.79
N LEU A 74 -4.68 -4.76 3.41
CA LEU A 74 -4.13 -4.65 2.05
C LEU A 74 -4.23 -5.95 1.25
N ASP A 75 -4.69 -7.03 1.86
CA ASP A 75 -4.84 -8.35 1.25
C ASP A 75 -6.11 -8.42 0.38
N TYR A 76 -6.09 -7.70 -0.74
CA TYR A 76 -7.22 -7.59 -1.67
C TYR A 76 -6.71 -7.52 -3.13
N PRO A 77 -7.31 -8.29 -4.06
CA PRO A 77 -6.79 -8.43 -5.42
C PRO A 77 -7.18 -7.30 -6.38
N GLY A 78 -7.85 -6.27 -5.92
CA GLY A 78 -8.35 -5.16 -6.75
C GLY A 78 -8.30 -3.83 -6.02
N VAL A 79 -8.80 -2.79 -6.69
CA VAL A 79 -8.81 -1.42 -6.17
C VAL A 79 -10.05 -0.69 -6.66
N GLY A 80 -10.46 0.38 -5.98
CA GLY A 80 -11.57 1.22 -6.41
C GLY A 80 -11.35 1.83 -7.80
N PRO A 81 -12.41 1.94 -8.65
CA PRO A 81 -12.28 2.40 -10.02
C PRO A 81 -11.80 3.84 -10.14
N GLU A 82 -11.98 4.66 -9.12
CA GLU A 82 -11.47 6.03 -9.08
C GLU A 82 -9.94 6.06 -9.04
N HIS A 83 -9.30 5.15 -8.31
CA HIS A 83 -7.86 4.96 -8.36
C HIS A 83 -7.39 4.54 -9.75
N ALA A 84 -8.13 3.65 -10.43
CA ALA A 84 -7.82 3.26 -11.80
C ALA A 84 -7.83 4.48 -12.74
N TYR A 85 -8.81 5.35 -12.60
CA TYR A 85 -8.88 6.61 -13.35
C TYR A 85 -7.69 7.53 -13.05
N LEU A 86 -7.33 7.71 -11.77
CA LEU A 86 -6.19 8.55 -11.39
C LEU A 86 -4.86 8.02 -11.94
N ARG A 87 -4.71 6.69 -12.01
CA ARG A 87 -3.57 6.04 -12.67
C ARG A 87 -3.56 6.32 -14.17
N ASP A 88 -4.67 6.05 -14.86
CA ASP A 88 -4.77 6.14 -16.32
C ASP A 88 -4.56 7.56 -16.82
N THR A 89 -4.98 8.55 -16.04
CA THR A 89 -4.75 9.98 -16.33
C THR A 89 -3.37 10.46 -15.92
N GLY A 90 -2.57 9.64 -15.25
CA GLY A 90 -1.27 10.04 -14.70
C GLY A 90 -1.37 11.03 -13.54
N ARG A 91 -2.57 11.17 -12.92
CA ARG A 91 -2.75 12.10 -11.80
C ARG A 91 -2.13 11.58 -10.51
N ALA A 92 -2.15 10.28 -10.28
CA ALA A 92 -1.54 9.63 -9.13
C ALA A 92 -0.57 8.53 -9.56
N GLU A 93 0.50 8.37 -8.80
CA GLU A 93 1.48 7.29 -8.95
C GLU A 93 1.15 6.15 -8.00
N TYR A 94 1.45 4.92 -8.41
CA TYR A 94 1.28 3.75 -7.55
C TYR A 94 2.58 2.96 -7.51
N VAL A 95 3.02 2.67 -6.31
CA VAL A 95 4.28 1.97 -6.02
C VAL A 95 4.05 0.84 -5.03
N SER A 96 4.95 -0.12 -5.00
CA SER A 96 4.87 -1.26 -4.09
C SER A 96 6.03 -1.26 -3.11
N VAL A 97 5.76 -1.69 -1.87
CA VAL A 97 6.78 -2.00 -0.88
C VAL A 97 6.54 -3.40 -0.32
N THR A 98 7.61 -4.10 0.01
CA THR A 98 7.53 -5.45 0.55
C THR A 98 7.07 -5.47 2.00
N ASP A 99 6.63 -6.65 2.48
CA ASP A 99 6.28 -6.88 3.88
C ASP A 99 7.45 -6.55 4.81
N THR A 100 8.66 -6.93 4.44
CA THR A 100 9.88 -6.62 5.20
C THR A 100 10.09 -5.11 5.34
N GLU A 101 10.00 -4.37 4.22
CA GLU A 101 10.17 -2.92 4.23
C GLU A 101 9.10 -2.21 5.08
N ALA A 102 7.86 -2.69 5.02
CA ALA A 102 6.77 -2.16 5.83
C ALA A 102 7.01 -2.41 7.33
N MET A 103 7.46 -3.62 7.69
CA MET A 103 7.75 -3.97 9.09
C MET A 103 8.96 -3.19 9.64
N GLU A 104 10.01 -3.02 8.86
CA GLU A 104 11.16 -2.18 9.23
C GLU A 104 10.72 -0.73 9.50
N ALA A 105 9.87 -0.17 8.62
CA ALA A 105 9.35 1.19 8.79
C ALA A 105 8.44 1.32 10.03
N LEU A 106 7.62 0.30 10.32
CA LEU A 106 6.81 0.24 11.54
C LEU A 106 7.69 0.30 12.78
N LEU A 107 8.71 -0.56 12.84
CA LEU A 107 9.62 -0.61 13.98
C LEU A 107 10.42 0.68 14.15
N GLU A 108 10.84 1.29 13.04
CA GLU A 108 11.56 2.56 13.09
C GLU A 108 10.67 3.70 13.61
N LEU A 109 9.41 3.80 13.18
CA LEU A 109 8.48 4.79 13.71
C LEU A 109 8.23 4.58 15.21
N CYS A 110 8.03 3.33 15.65
CA CYS A 110 7.89 3.01 17.07
C CYS A 110 9.07 3.52 17.89
N LYS A 111 10.27 3.36 17.36
CA LYS A 111 11.53 3.72 18.03
C LYS A 111 11.77 5.23 18.07
N LEU A 112 11.45 5.93 16.99
CA LEU A 112 11.71 7.36 16.86
C LEU A 112 10.62 8.22 17.51
N GLU A 113 9.35 7.84 17.36
CA GLU A 113 8.20 8.66 17.71
C GLU A 113 7.36 8.06 18.85
N GLY A 114 7.60 6.80 19.26
CA GLY A 114 6.78 6.11 20.25
C GLY A 114 5.36 5.79 19.77
N ILE A 115 5.13 5.78 18.45
CA ILE A 115 3.85 5.51 17.83
C ILE A 115 3.87 4.10 17.25
N ILE A 116 2.87 3.27 17.55
CA ILE A 116 2.66 1.97 16.92
C ILE A 116 1.68 2.15 15.75
N PRO A 117 2.15 2.28 14.49
CA PRO A 117 1.26 2.43 13.35
C PRO A 117 0.57 1.11 13.01
N ALA A 118 -0.56 1.18 12.33
CA ALA A 118 -1.12 0.00 11.65
C ALA A 118 -0.16 -0.47 10.53
N ILE A 119 -0.11 -1.77 10.27
CA ILE A 119 0.76 -2.31 9.20
C ILE A 119 0.37 -1.73 7.84
N GLU A 120 -0.90 -1.44 7.61
CA GLU A 120 -1.38 -0.73 6.41
C GLU A 120 -0.61 0.58 6.19
N SER A 121 -0.55 1.42 7.21
CA SER A 121 0.12 2.73 7.14
C SER A 121 1.65 2.60 7.09
N ALA A 122 2.20 1.52 7.62
CA ALA A 122 3.63 1.25 7.57
C ALA A 122 4.15 1.11 6.13
N HIS A 123 3.31 0.64 5.19
CA HIS A 123 3.66 0.62 3.77
C HIS A 123 3.93 2.03 3.23
N ALA A 124 3.07 2.99 3.57
CA ALA A 124 3.27 4.39 3.18
C ALA A 124 4.52 4.99 3.82
N LEU A 125 4.80 4.67 5.09
CA LEU A 125 6.00 5.11 5.79
C LEU A 125 7.27 4.54 5.14
N ALA A 126 7.29 3.26 4.77
CA ALA A 126 8.42 2.63 4.11
C ALA A 126 8.81 3.36 2.82
N TYR A 127 7.83 3.68 1.98
CA TYR A 127 8.09 4.46 0.77
C TYR A 127 8.51 5.91 1.09
N THR A 128 7.90 6.53 2.09
CA THR A 128 8.27 7.87 2.55
C THR A 128 9.74 7.94 2.95
N PHE A 129 10.24 6.98 3.72
CA PHE A 129 11.64 6.93 4.13
C PHE A 129 12.59 6.76 2.95
N LYS A 130 12.19 6.02 1.90
CA LYS A 130 12.97 5.92 0.66
C LYS A 130 12.99 7.23 -0.10
N MET A 131 11.82 7.84 -0.29
CA MET A 131 11.63 9.04 -1.08
C MET A 131 12.32 10.26 -0.45
N ALA A 132 12.18 10.44 0.85
CA ALA A 132 12.72 11.58 1.59
C ALA A 132 14.24 11.75 1.43
N LYS A 133 14.98 10.66 1.24
CA LYS A 133 16.45 10.70 1.04
C LYS A 133 16.86 11.50 -0.21
N ASN A 134 15.95 11.63 -1.17
CA ASN A 134 16.21 12.30 -2.45
C ASN A 134 15.50 13.67 -2.56
N MET A 135 14.81 14.10 -1.49
CA MET A 135 14.05 15.35 -1.47
C MET A 135 14.89 16.50 -0.91
N LYS A 136 14.48 17.72 -1.22
CA LYS A 136 15.09 18.92 -0.67
C LYS A 136 14.61 19.14 0.77
N LYS A 137 15.40 19.89 1.55
CA LYS A 137 15.09 20.16 2.97
C LYS A 137 13.76 20.88 3.19
N ASP A 138 13.35 21.70 2.25
CA ASP A 138 12.12 22.50 2.33
C ASP A 138 10.91 21.83 1.65
N ASP A 139 11.09 20.64 1.07
CA ASP A 139 9.97 19.86 0.53
C ASP A 139 9.12 19.29 1.69
N ILE A 140 7.82 19.22 1.46
CA ILE A 140 6.86 18.74 2.46
C ILE A 140 6.28 17.40 2.01
N ILE A 141 6.30 16.41 2.90
CA ILE A 141 5.61 15.13 2.72
C ILE A 141 4.50 15.03 3.76
N VAL A 142 3.29 14.73 3.31
CA VAL A 142 2.16 14.40 4.19
C VAL A 142 1.84 12.92 4.03
N VAL A 143 1.90 12.17 5.13
CA VAL A 143 1.61 10.73 5.16
C VAL A 143 0.32 10.50 5.93
N CYS A 144 -0.62 9.76 5.33
CA CYS A 144 -1.83 9.34 6.02
C CYS A 144 -1.51 8.17 6.97
N LEU A 145 -1.28 8.49 8.24
CA LEU A 145 -1.04 7.52 9.30
C LEU A 145 -2.38 7.12 9.94
N SER A 146 -3.21 6.44 9.17
CA SER A 146 -4.54 6.01 9.60
C SER A 146 -4.51 4.67 10.36
N GLY A 147 -5.57 4.41 11.11
CA GLY A 147 -5.69 3.21 11.93
C GLY A 147 -4.82 3.25 13.18
N ARG A 148 -4.67 2.09 13.79
CA ARG A 148 -3.87 1.91 15.01
C ARG A 148 -3.20 0.53 15.01
N GLY A 149 -1.97 0.45 15.49
CA GLY A 149 -1.15 -0.75 15.40
C GLY A 149 -1.36 -1.77 16.52
N ASP A 150 -2.10 -1.43 17.59
CA ASP A 150 -2.38 -2.37 18.68
C ASP A 150 -3.14 -3.62 18.22
N LYS A 151 -3.92 -3.53 17.13
CA LYS A 151 -4.55 -4.69 16.48
C LYS A 151 -3.54 -5.66 15.85
N ASP A 152 -2.35 -5.18 15.52
CA ASP A 152 -1.34 -5.88 14.73
C ASP A 152 -0.19 -6.45 15.58
N VAL A 153 -0.18 -6.19 16.91
CA VAL A 153 0.92 -6.57 17.81
C VAL A 153 1.28 -8.05 17.71
N HIS A 154 0.29 -8.93 17.57
CA HIS A 154 0.55 -10.37 17.42
C HIS A 154 1.24 -10.70 16.09
N THR A 155 0.90 -10.03 15.00
CA THR A 155 1.57 -10.19 13.70
C THR A 155 3.00 -9.67 13.77
N VAL A 156 3.21 -8.52 14.45
CA VAL A 156 4.55 -7.96 14.68
C VAL A 156 5.40 -8.89 15.52
N GLU A 157 4.84 -9.47 16.58
CA GLU A 157 5.53 -10.45 17.43
C GLU A 157 6.01 -11.67 16.63
N LYS A 158 5.13 -12.27 15.83
CA LYS A 158 5.50 -13.39 14.95
C LYS A 158 6.64 -13.01 14.00
N TYR A 159 6.54 -11.85 13.36
CA TYR A 159 7.57 -11.35 12.46
C TYR A 159 8.93 -11.23 13.19
N LEU A 160 8.95 -10.65 14.39
CA LEU A 160 10.17 -10.49 15.18
C LEU A 160 10.78 -11.83 15.62
N ASN A 161 9.94 -12.84 15.84
CA ASN A 161 10.39 -14.20 16.19
C ASN A 161 10.82 -15.03 14.98
N GLY A 162 10.69 -14.52 13.75
CA GLY A 162 10.97 -15.27 12.53
C GLY A 162 9.95 -16.38 12.25
N GLU A 163 8.75 -16.27 12.81
CA GLU A 163 7.66 -17.19 12.56
C GLU A 163 6.94 -16.83 11.25
N GLU A 164 6.36 -17.83 10.56
CA GLU A 164 5.54 -17.56 9.40
C GLU A 164 4.32 -16.71 9.79
N THR A 165 4.21 -15.53 9.19
CA THR A 165 3.07 -14.62 9.38
C THR A 165 1.91 -14.93 8.44
N ASN A 166 2.04 -15.99 7.65
CA ASN A 166 1.05 -16.41 6.65
C ASN A 166 -0.23 -16.94 7.30
N LYS A 167 -1.36 -16.46 6.79
CA LYS A 167 -2.68 -17.04 7.02
C LYS A 167 -2.87 -18.25 6.13
#